data_d27f2a5171cfb4398fe9eb21898c894e
#
_entry.id   d27f2a5171cfb4398fe9eb21898c894e
#
_cell.length_a   1.000
_cell.length_b   1.000
_cell.length_c   1.000
_cell.angle_alpha   90.00
_cell.angle_beta   90.00
_cell.angle_gamma   90.00
#
_symmetry.space_group_name_H-M   'P 1'
#
loop_
_entity.id
_entity.type
_entity.pdbx_description
1 polymer ?
#
loop_
_entity_poly.entity_id
_entity_poly.type
_entity_poly.pdbx_seq_one_letter_code
_entity_poly.pdbx_strand_id
1 'polypeptide(L)'
;MRPVALSPQLRASSLREMAAEELDVLVVGGGVVGSGAALDAATRGLKVGLVEARDFASGTSSRSSKLIHGGLRYLEMLDFALVAEALKERGLLMQTLAPHLVRPVGFLYPLQHRGWERLYAGSGVALYDALSRISGRSGLPLHKHLTRRGARRLVPALRKDALVGALHYYDAQVDDARHTMFLART
;
A
#
# COMPACT_ATOMS: atom_id res chain seq x y z
N MET A 1 -7.93 -8.81 -21.97
CA MET A 1 -9.05 -9.48 -21.27
C MET A 1 -10.14 -8.44 -21.01
N ARG A 2 -11.42 -8.73 -21.24
CA ARG A 2 -12.51 -7.80 -20.82
C ARG A 2 -12.80 -8.05 -19.36
N PRO A 3 -12.93 -7.02 -18.52
CA PRO A 3 -13.28 -7.22 -17.11
C PRO A 3 -14.65 -7.90 -17.03
N VAL A 4 -14.68 -9.04 -16.33
CA VAL A 4 -15.91 -9.79 -16.14
C VAL A 4 -16.77 -9.05 -15.12
N ALA A 5 -18.05 -8.80 -15.46
CA ALA A 5 -18.98 -8.19 -14.54
C ALA A 5 -19.32 -9.17 -13.42
N LEU A 6 -19.06 -8.80 -12.17
CA LEU A 6 -19.49 -9.58 -11.02
C LEU A 6 -21.02 -9.56 -10.96
N SER A 7 -21.66 -10.72 -11.06
CA SER A 7 -23.11 -10.88 -11.02
C SER A 7 -23.50 -12.17 -10.29
N PRO A 8 -24.75 -12.27 -9.76
CA PRO A 8 -25.23 -13.51 -9.18
C PRO A 8 -25.20 -14.71 -10.14
N GLN A 9 -25.45 -14.45 -11.42
CA GLN A 9 -25.40 -15.47 -12.47
C GLN A 9 -23.99 -16.01 -12.69
N LEU A 10 -23.00 -15.09 -12.79
CA LEU A 10 -21.60 -15.48 -12.89
C LEU A 10 -21.15 -16.28 -11.67
N ARG A 11 -21.51 -15.83 -10.45
CA ARG A 11 -21.22 -16.56 -9.22
C ARG A 11 -21.75 -18.00 -9.27
N ALA A 12 -22.99 -18.18 -9.71
CA ALA A 12 -23.61 -19.51 -9.78
C ALA A 12 -22.96 -20.40 -10.85
N SER A 13 -22.52 -19.86 -12.00
CA SER A 13 -21.79 -20.62 -13.00
C SER A 13 -20.39 -20.98 -12.52
N SER A 14 -19.64 -20.04 -11.96
CA SER A 14 -18.28 -20.29 -11.47
C SER A 14 -18.23 -21.32 -10.34
N LEU A 15 -19.21 -21.34 -9.44
CA LEU A 15 -19.31 -22.38 -8.41
C LEU A 15 -19.54 -23.77 -9.00
N ARG A 16 -20.38 -23.88 -10.05
CA ARG A 16 -20.59 -25.13 -10.76
C ARG A 16 -19.37 -25.61 -11.53
N GLU A 17 -18.70 -24.69 -12.21
CA GLU A 17 -17.45 -24.96 -12.92
C GLU A 17 -16.34 -25.46 -11.99
N MET A 18 -16.13 -24.76 -10.85
CA MET A 18 -15.17 -25.19 -9.83
C MET A 18 -15.50 -26.55 -9.21
N ALA A 19 -16.79 -26.93 -9.14
CA ALA A 19 -17.20 -28.22 -8.62
C ALA A 19 -17.08 -29.37 -9.66
N ALA A 20 -17.05 -29.02 -10.95
CA ALA A 20 -17.01 -29.99 -12.04
C ALA A 20 -15.60 -30.22 -12.60
N GLU A 21 -14.69 -29.29 -12.39
CA GLU A 21 -13.33 -29.33 -12.94
C GLU A 21 -12.28 -29.51 -11.84
N GLU A 22 -11.17 -30.15 -12.19
CA GLU A 22 -9.98 -30.18 -11.35
C GLU A 22 -9.27 -28.83 -11.40
N LEU A 23 -9.00 -28.26 -10.22
CA LEU A 23 -8.27 -27.02 -10.04
C LEU A 23 -6.84 -27.33 -9.63
N ASP A 24 -5.88 -26.52 -10.14
CA ASP A 24 -4.50 -26.55 -9.66
C ASP A 24 -4.39 -25.87 -8.27
N VAL A 25 -5.17 -24.81 -8.05
CA VAL A 25 -5.18 -24.05 -6.79
C VAL A 25 -6.59 -23.61 -6.42
N LEU A 26 -6.99 -23.90 -5.19
CA LEU A 26 -8.19 -23.32 -4.58
C LEU A 26 -7.78 -22.37 -3.46
N VAL A 27 -8.06 -21.08 -3.64
CA VAL A 27 -7.84 -20.04 -2.63
C VAL A 27 -9.11 -19.81 -1.81
N VAL A 28 -9.02 -19.96 -0.51
CA VAL A 28 -10.13 -19.75 0.43
C VAL A 28 -9.89 -18.43 1.17
N GLY A 29 -10.71 -17.43 0.88
CA GLY A 29 -10.67 -16.10 1.47
C GLY A 29 -10.35 -15.00 0.44
N GLY A 30 -11.30 -14.10 0.24
CA GLY A 30 -11.26 -12.98 -0.71
C GLY A 30 -10.71 -11.68 -0.13
N GLY A 31 -9.76 -11.75 0.79
CA GLY A 31 -8.96 -10.59 1.24
C GLY A 31 -7.84 -10.25 0.26
N VAL A 32 -7.06 -9.20 0.56
CA VAL A 32 -5.96 -8.74 -0.33
C VAL A 32 -4.92 -9.83 -0.59
N VAL A 33 -4.61 -10.65 0.41
CA VAL A 33 -3.62 -11.74 0.28
C VAL A 33 -4.18 -12.85 -0.62
N GLY A 34 -5.40 -13.33 -0.35
CA GLY A 34 -6.01 -14.38 -1.17
C GLY A 34 -6.26 -13.95 -2.60
N SER A 35 -6.80 -12.75 -2.80
CA SER A 35 -7.00 -12.19 -4.14
C SER A 35 -5.69 -12.00 -4.90
N GLY A 36 -4.63 -11.56 -4.21
CA GLY A 36 -3.29 -11.45 -4.80
C GLY A 36 -2.68 -12.80 -5.17
N ALA A 37 -2.80 -13.80 -4.28
CA ALA A 37 -2.32 -15.16 -4.53
C ALA A 37 -3.07 -15.81 -5.71
N ALA A 38 -4.40 -15.63 -5.77
CA ALA A 38 -5.20 -16.14 -6.88
C ALA A 38 -4.80 -15.51 -8.20
N LEU A 39 -4.59 -14.19 -8.22
CA LEU A 39 -4.15 -13.46 -9.42
C LEU A 39 -2.76 -13.93 -9.86
N ASP A 40 -1.80 -14.04 -8.93
CA ASP A 40 -0.44 -14.51 -9.26
C ASP A 40 -0.47 -15.93 -9.84
N ALA A 41 -1.21 -16.85 -9.24
CA ALA A 41 -1.37 -18.20 -9.74
C ALA A 41 -2.01 -18.23 -11.14
N ALA A 42 -3.05 -17.44 -11.38
CA ALA A 42 -3.71 -17.32 -12.67
C ALA A 42 -2.78 -16.76 -13.75
N THR A 43 -1.95 -15.76 -13.40
CA THR A 43 -0.96 -15.20 -14.35
C THR A 43 0.14 -16.20 -14.72
N ARG A 44 0.35 -17.23 -13.92
CA ARG A 44 1.26 -18.36 -14.22
C ARG A 44 0.60 -19.46 -15.05
N GLY A 45 -0.66 -19.28 -15.45
CA GLY A 45 -1.40 -20.24 -16.28
C GLY A 45 -2.05 -21.39 -15.50
N LEU A 46 -2.10 -21.30 -14.17
CA LEU A 46 -2.78 -22.32 -13.36
C LEU A 46 -4.29 -22.13 -13.39
N LYS A 47 -5.03 -23.23 -13.25
CA LYS A 47 -6.49 -23.22 -13.03
C LYS A 47 -6.78 -22.86 -11.57
N VAL A 48 -7.31 -21.68 -11.35
CA VAL A 48 -7.49 -21.13 -10.00
C VAL A 48 -8.97 -20.95 -9.68
N GLY A 49 -9.36 -21.42 -8.49
CA GLY A 49 -10.63 -21.06 -7.85
C GLY A 49 -10.39 -20.08 -6.69
N LEU A 50 -11.18 -19.02 -6.59
CA LEU A 50 -11.20 -18.12 -5.43
C LEU A 50 -12.59 -18.09 -4.82
N VAL A 51 -12.70 -18.48 -3.55
CA VAL A 51 -13.96 -18.48 -2.81
C VAL A 51 -13.89 -17.60 -1.56
N GLU A 52 -14.96 -16.85 -1.31
CA GLU A 52 -15.12 -15.99 -0.14
C GLU A 52 -16.49 -16.26 0.50
N ALA A 53 -16.50 -16.44 1.82
CA ALA A 53 -17.71 -16.81 2.56
C ALA A 53 -18.72 -15.66 2.70
N ARG A 54 -18.24 -14.41 2.69
CA ARG A 54 -19.08 -13.21 2.91
C ARG A 54 -19.04 -12.30 1.69
N ASP A 55 -18.07 -11.38 1.67
CA ASP A 55 -17.83 -10.46 0.57
C ASP A 55 -16.33 -10.18 0.46
N PHE A 56 -15.85 -9.89 -0.74
CA PHE A 56 -14.46 -9.52 -0.96
C PHE A 56 -14.07 -8.35 -0.07
N ALA A 57 -12.88 -8.41 0.51
CA ALA A 57 -12.36 -7.43 1.44
C ALA A 57 -13.18 -7.20 2.73
N SER A 58 -14.16 -8.02 3.06
CA SER A 58 -15.03 -7.81 4.23
C SER A 58 -14.33 -7.87 5.59
N GLY A 59 -13.15 -8.46 5.65
CA GLY A 59 -12.30 -8.54 6.83
C GLY A 59 -11.33 -7.36 6.99
N THR A 60 -10.08 -7.67 7.33
CA THR A 60 -9.00 -6.71 7.55
C THR A 60 -8.69 -5.87 6.31
N SER A 61 -8.89 -6.42 5.11
CA SER A 61 -8.58 -5.77 3.83
C SER A 61 -9.47 -4.58 3.48
N SER A 62 -10.44 -4.19 4.32
CA SER A 62 -11.17 -2.92 4.22
C SER A 62 -11.04 -2.05 5.47
N ARG A 63 -10.29 -2.53 6.47
CA ARG A 63 -10.17 -1.91 7.80
C ARG A 63 -8.71 -1.60 8.16
N SER A 64 -7.86 -1.46 7.16
CA SER A 64 -6.46 -1.09 7.30
C SER A 64 -6.28 0.43 7.46
N SER A 65 -5.06 0.88 7.64
CA SER A 65 -4.71 2.31 7.57
C SER A 65 -4.81 2.90 6.15
N LYS A 66 -5.14 2.09 5.15
CA LYS A 66 -5.24 2.46 3.72
C LYS A 66 -3.93 2.96 3.12
N LEU A 67 -2.81 2.58 3.74
CA LEU A 67 -1.48 2.99 3.34
C LEU A 67 -0.74 1.84 2.65
N ILE A 68 -0.07 2.18 1.55
CA ILE A 68 0.95 1.35 0.93
C ILE A 68 2.27 2.04 1.21
N HIS A 69 3.00 1.53 2.20
CA HIS A 69 4.18 2.18 2.74
C HIS A 69 5.36 1.20 2.85
N GLY A 70 6.57 1.74 2.78
CA GLY A 70 7.79 0.94 2.98
C GLY A 70 8.12 0.67 4.46
N GLY A 71 7.27 1.14 5.38
CA GLY A 71 7.46 0.90 6.81
C GLY A 71 8.68 1.61 7.39
N LEU A 72 8.69 2.94 7.40
CA LEU A 72 9.77 3.77 7.96
C LEU A 72 10.25 3.27 9.35
N ARG A 73 9.33 2.71 10.14
CA ARG A 73 9.62 2.12 11.45
C ARG A 73 10.56 0.91 11.39
N TYR A 74 10.58 0.16 10.29
CA TYR A 74 11.47 -0.99 10.13
C TYR A 74 12.94 -0.59 9.92
N LEU A 75 13.20 0.67 9.53
CA LEU A 75 14.56 1.19 9.52
C LEU A 75 15.19 1.24 10.92
N GLU A 76 14.39 1.51 11.96
CA GLU A 76 14.84 1.44 13.36
C GLU A 76 15.19 0.02 13.78
N MET A 77 14.60 -0.98 13.14
CA MET A 77 14.89 -2.40 13.34
C MET A 77 16.02 -2.91 12.43
N LEU A 78 16.62 -2.03 11.62
CA LEU A 78 17.69 -2.31 10.66
C LEU A 78 17.30 -3.33 9.58
N ASP A 79 16.02 -3.52 9.32
CA ASP A 79 15.52 -4.41 8.27
C ASP A 79 15.43 -3.68 6.92
N PHE A 80 16.59 -3.36 6.37
CA PHE A 80 16.71 -2.64 5.10
C PHE A 80 16.18 -3.43 3.90
N ALA A 81 16.27 -4.76 3.96
CA ALA A 81 15.80 -5.63 2.87
C ALA A 81 14.28 -5.55 2.73
N LEU A 82 13.56 -5.71 3.83
CA LEU A 82 12.11 -5.57 3.88
C LEU A 82 11.64 -4.18 3.42
N VAL A 83 12.32 -3.12 3.88
CA VAL A 83 11.99 -1.75 3.46
C VAL A 83 12.21 -1.57 1.97
N ALA A 84 13.33 -2.03 1.42
CA ALA A 84 13.64 -1.90 -0.01
C ALA A 84 12.62 -2.65 -0.88
N GLU A 85 12.22 -3.87 -0.48
CA GLU A 85 11.20 -4.66 -1.16
C GLU A 85 9.84 -3.94 -1.13
N ALA A 86 9.38 -3.50 0.05
CA ALA A 86 8.11 -2.80 0.20
C ALA A 86 8.07 -1.48 -0.62
N LEU A 87 9.19 -0.74 -0.68
CA LEU A 87 9.30 0.47 -1.49
C LEU A 87 9.25 0.19 -2.99
N LYS A 88 9.86 -0.92 -3.42
CA LYS A 88 9.80 -1.39 -4.82
C LYS A 88 8.35 -1.74 -5.20
N GLU A 89 7.67 -2.53 -4.38
CA GLU A 89 6.27 -2.92 -4.61
C GLU A 89 5.33 -1.70 -4.61
N ARG A 90 5.51 -0.77 -3.68
CA ARG A 90 4.79 0.51 -3.68
C ARG A 90 4.97 1.25 -5.01
N GLY A 91 6.21 1.34 -5.49
CA GLY A 91 6.52 2.00 -6.76
C GLY A 91 5.86 1.31 -7.96
N LEU A 92 5.85 -0.02 -7.99
CA LEU A 92 5.17 -0.82 -9.01
C LEU A 92 3.66 -0.54 -9.02
N LEU A 93 3.02 -0.55 -7.86
CA LEU A 93 1.60 -0.27 -7.73
C LEU A 93 1.25 1.15 -8.17
N MET A 94 2.03 2.14 -7.76
CA MET A 94 1.78 3.55 -8.10
C MET A 94 1.97 3.87 -9.59
N GLN A 95 2.97 3.29 -10.23
CA GLN A 95 3.38 3.72 -11.58
C GLN A 95 2.92 2.78 -12.69
N THR A 96 2.67 1.50 -12.39
CA THR A 96 2.47 0.49 -13.41
C THR A 96 1.20 -0.33 -13.20
N LEU A 97 1.03 -0.94 -12.04
CA LEU A 97 -0.03 -1.93 -11.82
C LEU A 97 -1.38 -1.28 -11.52
N ALA A 98 -1.40 -0.27 -10.65
CA ALA A 98 -2.64 0.36 -10.20
C ALA A 98 -2.56 1.89 -10.06
N PRO A 99 -2.04 2.65 -11.07
CA PRO A 99 -1.86 4.09 -10.96
C PRO A 99 -3.18 4.85 -10.80
N HIS A 100 -4.30 4.26 -11.17
CA HIS A 100 -5.64 4.83 -11.01
C HIS A 100 -6.23 4.64 -9.60
N LEU A 101 -5.64 3.76 -8.79
CA LEU A 101 -6.09 3.48 -7.41
C LEU A 101 -5.15 4.05 -6.36
N VAL A 102 -3.85 4.01 -6.62
CA VAL A 102 -2.80 4.36 -5.65
C VAL A 102 -2.33 5.79 -5.89
N ARG A 103 -2.33 6.61 -4.86
CA ARG A 103 -1.94 8.03 -4.94
C ARG A 103 -0.98 8.42 -3.82
N PRO A 104 -0.12 9.41 -4.05
CA PRO A 104 0.75 9.96 -3.02
C PRO A 104 -0.04 10.57 -1.88
N VAL A 105 0.43 10.38 -0.66
CA VAL A 105 -0.05 11.07 0.55
C VAL A 105 1.13 11.63 1.34
N GLY A 106 1.00 12.89 1.77
CA GLY A 106 2.01 13.57 2.57
C GLY A 106 1.82 13.31 4.06
N PHE A 107 2.91 13.01 4.74
CA PHE A 107 2.98 12.84 6.19
C PHE A 107 3.77 13.97 6.83
N LEU A 108 3.28 14.45 7.93
CA LEU A 108 3.98 15.43 8.74
C LEU A 108 4.44 14.76 10.06
N TYR A 109 5.74 14.62 10.21
CA TYR A 109 6.34 14.14 11.46
C TYR A 109 6.75 15.37 12.30
N PRO A 110 6.06 15.64 13.42
CA PRO A 110 6.35 16.79 14.27
C PRO A 110 7.64 16.55 15.05
N LEU A 111 8.53 17.54 15.07
CA LEU A 111 9.75 17.53 15.87
C LEU A 111 9.50 18.30 17.17
N GLN A 112 9.80 17.68 18.29
CA GLN A 112 9.65 18.27 19.64
C GLN A 112 10.94 18.93 20.11
N HIS A 113 12.09 18.42 19.67
CA HIS A 113 13.40 18.92 20.06
C HIS A 113 14.16 19.53 18.88
N ARG A 114 14.95 20.55 19.17
CA ARG A 114 15.85 21.14 18.18
C ARG A 114 17.14 20.32 18.09
N GLY A 115 17.73 20.27 16.91
CA GLY A 115 19.03 19.64 16.68
C GLY A 115 18.96 18.14 16.51
N TRP A 116 19.23 17.37 17.57
CA TRP A 116 19.42 15.93 17.49
C TRP A 116 18.24 15.15 16.89
N GLU A 117 17.00 15.51 17.27
CA GLU A 117 15.82 14.82 16.74
C GLU A 117 15.63 15.07 15.24
N ARG A 118 15.94 16.31 14.79
CA ARG A 118 15.92 16.65 13.37
C ARG A 118 16.99 15.88 12.59
N LEU A 119 18.16 15.69 13.18
CA LEU A 119 19.24 14.94 12.57
C LEU A 119 18.89 13.46 12.51
N TYR A 120 18.43 12.89 13.62
CA TYR A 120 18.04 11.48 13.72
C TYR A 120 16.87 11.13 12.79
N ALA A 121 15.72 11.77 12.95
CA ALA A 121 14.55 11.51 12.13
C ALA A 121 14.80 11.91 10.65
N GLY A 122 15.55 13.00 10.43
CA GLY A 122 15.92 13.45 9.10
C GLY A 122 16.81 12.47 8.35
N SER A 123 17.80 11.85 9.01
CA SER A 123 18.64 10.81 8.40
C SER A 123 17.83 9.54 8.07
N GLY A 124 16.91 9.14 8.95
CA GLY A 124 16.00 8.02 8.68
C GLY A 124 15.12 8.25 7.45
N VAL A 125 14.52 9.43 7.33
CA VAL A 125 13.68 9.78 6.18
C VAL A 125 14.53 9.96 4.91
N ALA A 126 15.73 10.51 5.01
CA ALA A 126 16.66 10.61 3.88
C ALA A 126 17.07 9.24 3.34
N LEU A 127 17.37 8.29 4.24
CA LEU A 127 17.66 6.91 3.88
C LEU A 127 16.44 6.23 3.22
N TYR A 128 15.25 6.46 3.75
CA TYR A 128 14.00 5.97 3.17
C TYR A 128 13.78 6.47 1.73
N ASP A 129 14.01 7.76 1.49
CA ASP A 129 13.95 8.35 0.16
C ASP A 129 15.04 7.78 -0.78
N ALA A 130 16.25 7.56 -0.26
CA ALA A 130 17.34 6.97 -1.03
C ALA A 130 17.01 5.53 -1.46
N LEU A 131 16.57 4.68 -0.52
CA LEU A 131 16.13 3.31 -0.82
C LEU A 131 14.99 3.28 -1.84
N SER A 132 14.01 4.19 -1.69
CA SER A 132 12.91 4.32 -2.64
C SER A 132 13.38 4.67 -4.07
N ARG A 133 14.44 5.46 -4.20
CA ARG A 133 15.01 5.85 -5.52
C ARG A 133 15.89 4.77 -6.13
N ILE A 134 16.69 4.10 -5.31
CA ILE A 134 17.53 2.97 -5.76
C ILE A 134 16.67 1.86 -6.34
N SER A 135 15.46 1.66 -5.83
CA SER A 135 14.51 0.71 -6.41
C SER A 135 13.99 1.11 -7.81
N GLY A 136 14.37 2.30 -8.31
CA GLY A 136 14.09 2.80 -9.66
C GLY A 136 12.66 3.27 -9.91
N ARG A 137 11.76 3.24 -8.92
CA ARG A 137 10.33 3.51 -9.09
C ARG A 137 9.71 4.33 -7.97
N SER A 138 10.40 5.36 -7.49
CA SER A 138 9.87 6.16 -6.38
C SER A 138 8.57 6.88 -6.71
N GLY A 139 8.53 7.65 -7.80
CA GLY A 139 7.35 8.45 -8.17
C GLY A 139 6.91 9.49 -7.14
N LEU A 140 7.58 9.56 -5.98
CA LEU A 140 7.23 10.44 -4.86
C LEU A 140 8.18 11.63 -4.74
N PRO A 141 7.68 12.80 -4.26
CA PRO A 141 8.54 13.93 -3.94
C PRO A 141 9.51 13.59 -2.80
N LEU A 142 10.67 14.25 -2.78
CA LEU A 142 11.60 14.19 -1.66
C LEU A 142 10.99 14.78 -0.39
N HIS A 143 11.45 14.29 0.75
CA HIS A 143 11.12 14.89 2.04
C HIS A 143 11.62 16.35 2.13
N LYS A 144 10.97 17.09 3.01
CA LYS A 144 11.32 18.49 3.30
C LYS A 144 11.39 18.74 4.79
N HIS A 145 12.42 19.47 5.21
CA HIS A 145 12.48 19.99 6.56
C HIS A 145 11.69 21.29 6.67
N LEU A 146 10.73 21.32 7.57
CA LEU A 146 9.86 22.46 7.78
C LEU A 146 10.16 23.18 9.10
N THR A 147 10.04 24.49 9.07
CA THR A 147 9.95 25.30 10.29
C THR A 147 8.57 25.11 10.93
N ARG A 148 8.40 25.49 12.21
CA ARG A 148 7.09 25.53 12.87
C ARG A 148 6.05 26.28 12.03
N ARG A 149 6.41 27.41 11.46
CA ARG A 149 5.52 28.22 10.62
C ARG A 149 5.13 27.48 9.33
N GLY A 150 6.08 26.80 8.70
CA GLY A 150 5.84 25.97 7.51
C GLY A 150 4.91 24.79 7.79
N ALA A 151 5.15 24.07 8.88
CA ALA A 151 4.30 22.96 9.31
C ALA A 151 2.85 23.40 9.56
N ARG A 152 2.66 24.53 10.26
CA ARG A 152 1.33 25.08 10.55
C ARG A 152 0.61 25.65 9.33
N ARG A 153 1.32 26.02 8.27
CA ARG A 153 0.68 26.36 7.00
C ARG A 153 0.04 25.16 6.33
N LEU A 154 0.68 23.99 6.43
CA LEU A 154 0.13 22.74 5.90
C LEU A 154 -1.00 22.19 6.76
N VAL A 155 -0.86 22.28 8.08
CA VAL A 155 -1.83 21.77 9.05
C VAL A 155 -2.15 22.89 10.07
N PRO A 156 -3.09 23.78 9.77
CA PRO A 156 -3.41 24.95 10.62
C PRO A 156 -3.89 24.58 12.02
N ALA A 157 -4.51 23.41 12.18
CA ALA A 157 -5.03 22.91 13.45
C ALA A 157 -3.92 22.51 14.46
N LEU A 158 -2.65 22.43 14.04
CA LEU A 158 -1.55 22.13 14.96
C LEU A 158 -1.37 23.24 16.00
N ARG A 159 -1.32 22.83 17.27
CA ARG A 159 -1.02 23.74 18.38
C ARG A 159 0.36 24.38 18.19
N LYS A 160 0.47 25.65 18.63
CA LYS A 160 1.71 26.43 18.46
C LYS A 160 2.89 25.84 19.23
N ASP A 161 2.63 25.23 20.36
CA ASP A 161 3.60 24.65 21.31
C ASP A 161 3.93 23.17 21.03
N ALA A 162 3.18 22.49 20.14
CA ALA A 162 3.31 21.06 19.90
C ALA A 162 4.58 20.66 19.13
N LEU A 163 5.29 21.61 18.51
CA LEU A 163 6.45 21.30 17.67
C LEU A 163 7.42 22.48 17.54
N VAL A 164 8.68 22.17 17.36
CA VAL A 164 9.74 23.15 17.02
C VAL A 164 9.99 23.21 15.49
N GLY A 165 9.54 22.20 14.76
CA GLY A 165 9.61 22.04 13.32
C GLY A 165 8.97 20.73 12.92
N ALA A 166 9.08 20.34 11.65
CA ALA A 166 8.58 19.06 11.19
C ALA A 166 9.40 18.53 10.02
N LEU A 167 9.29 17.23 9.77
CA LEU A 167 9.65 16.60 8.51
C LEU A 167 8.37 16.34 7.73
N HIS A 168 8.36 16.70 6.46
CA HIS A 168 7.29 16.39 5.53
C HIS A 168 7.80 15.35 4.54
N TYR A 169 7.30 14.14 4.60
CA TYR A 169 7.68 13.05 3.71
C TYR A 169 6.44 12.45 3.05
N TYR A 170 6.62 11.55 2.12
CA TYR A 170 5.53 11.00 1.33
C TYR A 170 5.53 9.49 1.36
N ASP A 171 4.33 8.95 1.32
CA ASP A 171 4.05 7.56 1.09
C ASP A 171 2.86 7.42 0.13
N ALA A 172 2.31 6.22 -0.03
CA ALA A 172 1.17 6.00 -0.89
C ALA A 172 -0.09 5.62 -0.10
N GLN A 173 -1.23 5.98 -0.65
CA GLN A 173 -2.55 5.65 -0.14
C GLN A 173 -3.39 4.97 -1.20
N VAL A 174 -4.24 4.04 -0.78
CA VAL A 174 -5.21 3.34 -1.62
C VAL A 174 -6.53 3.16 -0.88
N ASP A 175 -7.65 3.07 -1.59
CA ASP A 175 -8.85 2.47 -1.05
C ASP A 175 -8.65 0.95 -1.03
N ASP A 176 -8.40 0.39 0.15
CA ASP A 176 -8.01 -1.00 0.37
C ASP A 176 -9.08 -2.00 -0.06
N ALA A 177 -10.36 -1.71 0.19
CA ALA A 177 -11.46 -2.56 -0.25
C ALA A 177 -11.56 -2.58 -1.79
N ARG A 178 -11.47 -1.41 -2.42
CA ARG A 178 -11.49 -1.29 -3.87
C ARG A 178 -10.28 -1.95 -4.50
N HIS A 179 -9.08 -1.79 -3.93
CA HIS A 179 -7.87 -2.47 -4.40
C HIS A 179 -8.04 -3.99 -4.38
N THR A 180 -8.50 -4.55 -3.27
CA THR A 180 -8.77 -5.98 -3.14
C THR A 180 -9.80 -6.47 -4.16
N MET A 181 -10.88 -5.72 -4.36
CA MET A 181 -11.90 -6.03 -5.35
C MET A 181 -11.33 -6.04 -6.77
N PHE A 182 -10.44 -5.11 -7.10
CA PHE A 182 -9.81 -5.08 -8.42
C PHE A 182 -8.89 -6.28 -8.63
N LEU A 183 -8.13 -6.71 -7.61
CA LEU A 183 -7.33 -7.94 -7.70
C LEU A 183 -8.19 -9.17 -8.01
N ALA A 184 -9.36 -9.28 -7.37
CA ALA A 184 -10.27 -10.40 -7.60
C ALA A 184 -10.97 -10.36 -8.97
N ARG A 185 -11.00 -9.19 -9.63
CA ARG A 185 -11.65 -8.99 -10.95
C ARG A 185 -10.69 -9.08 -12.12
N THR A 186 -9.39 -9.03 -11.89
CA THR A 186 -8.37 -9.07 -12.95
C THR A 186 -8.11 -10.47 -13.41
#